data_9b49c1e65790dfb72a5767d6763995e5
#
_entry.id   9b49c1e65790dfb72a5767d6763995e5
#
_cell.length_a   1.000
_cell.length_b   1.000
_cell.length_c   1.000
_cell.angle_alpha   90.00
_cell.angle_beta   90.00
_cell.angle_gamma   90.00
#
_symmetry.space_group_name_H-M   'P 1'
#
loop_
_entity.id
_entity.type
_entity.pdbx_description
1 polymer ?
#
loop_
_entity_poly.entity_id
_entity_poly.type
_entity_poly.pdbx_seq_one_letter_code
_entity_poly.pdbx_strand_id
1 'polypeptide(L)'
;MPPLDHAATPAAALRQIRQLPGPFALPIIGNALQVRLPRIHRDVEGWVRRHGPYVRAWFGRTLVLVVADSEAVTAVLRDRPDGFRRPLSSYTISVEMGGIPGLFLAEGSEWRNQRRMVMAGMAPGAIKAYFPALVTVAQRLQRRWQHAATQGQPIALDGDLKRYTVDIIAGLAFGSEVNTLEAGEDVIQRHLDAILPAVARRSLSMLPYWRYFKLPVDRRLDRDVAALDVAVAQLVRQARVRLEHDPARRARPPNLLEAMIAAADQEDSGVNDRAVAGNVLTMLLAGEDTTANTRSWMIYLLQCNPHCLAKAREEVRRLAPDVGRFTLEQMDGLDYLGACASEAMRLKPVAPYIPLEALRDTVVGDVAVPAGSILWCVMRHDSVSDAHFPEAQAFRPERWLDDSGEAHNKRAAMPFGAGVRTCPGRYLALLEIKIAMAMLLGNFDIAGVDTPDGGEAQELMGFVMSPVGLSLRLARPQ
;
A
#
# COMPACT_ATOMS: atom_id res chain seq x y z
N MET A 1 -7.60 50.09 39.25
CA MET A 1 -7.48 49.44 37.98
C MET A 1 -8.63 48.45 37.81
N PRO A 2 -9.52 48.61 36.83
CA PRO A 2 -10.55 47.65 36.54
C PRO A 2 -9.95 46.41 35.85
N PRO A 3 -10.49 45.20 35.99
CA PRO A 3 -9.98 44.01 35.36
C PRO A 3 -10.21 44.08 33.85
N LEU A 4 -9.17 43.70 33.08
CA LEU A 4 -9.24 43.53 31.64
C LEU A 4 -10.14 42.34 31.34
N ASP A 5 -11.30 42.62 30.77
CA ASP A 5 -12.21 41.66 30.16
C ASP A 5 -11.46 40.99 28.99
N HIS A 6 -11.01 39.77 29.16
CA HIS A 6 -10.62 38.92 28.07
C HIS A 6 -11.89 38.53 27.29
N ALA A 7 -12.25 39.35 26.32
CA ALA A 7 -13.26 39.01 25.34
C ALA A 7 -12.83 37.68 24.67
N ALA A 8 -13.53 36.61 24.98
CA ALA A 8 -13.38 35.33 24.31
C ALA A 8 -13.60 35.55 22.82
N THR A 9 -12.59 35.28 22.02
CA THR A 9 -12.73 35.29 20.55
C THR A 9 -13.90 34.38 20.19
N PRO A 10 -14.91 34.87 19.43
CA PRO A 10 -16.06 34.06 19.08
C PRO A 10 -15.58 32.81 18.35
N ALA A 11 -15.99 31.63 18.84
CA ALA A 11 -15.69 30.38 18.16
C ALA A 11 -16.17 30.51 16.70
N ALA A 12 -15.25 30.47 15.74
CA ALA A 12 -15.58 30.56 14.33
C ALA A 12 -16.64 29.49 14.00
N ALA A 13 -17.76 29.92 13.40
CA ALA A 13 -18.85 28.99 13.07
C ALA A 13 -18.32 27.91 12.12
N LEU A 14 -18.53 26.64 12.47
CA LEU A 14 -18.10 25.50 11.66
C LEU A 14 -18.75 25.56 10.27
N ARG A 15 -17.93 25.37 9.23
CA ARG A 15 -18.43 25.27 7.86
C ARG A 15 -19.19 23.97 7.65
N GLN A 16 -20.28 24.00 6.89
CA GLN A 16 -20.98 22.79 6.45
C GLN A 16 -20.35 22.25 5.17
N ILE A 17 -20.33 20.93 4.96
CA ILE A 17 -19.75 20.31 3.74
C ILE A 17 -20.37 20.92 2.47
N ARG A 18 -21.67 21.20 2.49
CA ARG A 18 -22.37 21.81 1.32
C ARG A 18 -21.94 23.22 0.99
N GLN A 19 -21.38 23.96 1.93
CA GLN A 19 -20.90 25.34 1.78
C GLN A 19 -19.45 25.40 1.26
N LEU A 20 -18.74 24.27 1.28
CA LEU A 20 -17.35 24.23 0.82
C LEU A 20 -17.24 24.52 -0.69
N PRO A 21 -16.13 25.10 -1.12
CA PRO A 21 -15.84 25.23 -2.54
C PRO A 21 -15.68 23.84 -3.18
N GLY A 22 -15.88 23.77 -4.48
CA GLY A 22 -15.69 22.54 -5.22
C GLY A 22 -16.04 22.64 -6.68
N PRO A 23 -15.76 21.61 -7.47
CA PRO A 23 -16.07 21.60 -8.89
C PRO A 23 -17.57 21.72 -9.13
N PHE A 24 -17.96 22.31 -10.26
CA PHE A 24 -19.36 22.43 -10.66
C PHE A 24 -19.97 21.04 -10.86
N ALA A 25 -21.01 20.73 -10.10
CA ALA A 25 -21.68 19.42 -10.17
C ALA A 25 -22.80 19.47 -11.19
N LEU A 26 -22.84 18.52 -12.12
CA LEU A 26 -23.94 18.34 -13.08
C LEU A 26 -25.17 17.76 -12.37
N PRO A 27 -26.39 18.12 -12.80
CA PRO A 27 -27.61 17.51 -12.27
C PRO A 27 -27.55 15.98 -12.36
N ILE A 28 -28.06 15.27 -11.35
CA ILE A 28 -28.16 13.81 -11.23
C ILE A 28 -26.82 13.09 -11.09
N ILE A 29 -25.84 13.35 -11.94
CA ILE A 29 -24.56 12.60 -12.01
C ILE A 29 -23.45 13.26 -11.18
N GLY A 30 -23.61 14.53 -10.80
CA GLY A 30 -22.61 15.27 -10.03
C GLY A 30 -21.31 15.49 -10.82
N ASN A 31 -20.18 15.13 -10.22
CA ASN A 31 -18.84 15.28 -10.78
C ASN A 31 -18.30 14.00 -11.45
N ALA A 32 -19.13 12.97 -11.62
CA ALA A 32 -18.67 11.66 -12.11
C ALA A 32 -18.01 11.73 -13.51
N LEU A 33 -18.47 12.63 -14.39
CA LEU A 33 -17.85 12.82 -15.72
C LEU A 33 -16.58 13.67 -15.70
N GLN A 34 -16.24 14.28 -14.57
CA GLN A 34 -15.04 15.10 -14.39
C GLN A 34 -13.84 14.30 -13.88
N VAL A 35 -14.04 13.03 -13.54
CA VAL A 35 -12.99 12.13 -13.10
C VAL A 35 -12.77 11.03 -14.13
N ARG A 36 -11.51 10.75 -14.39
CA ARG A 36 -11.04 9.63 -15.18
C ARG A 36 -10.55 8.56 -14.22
N LEU A 37 -11.25 7.43 -14.13
CA LEU A 37 -10.93 6.38 -13.14
C LEU A 37 -9.43 6.03 -13.07
N PRO A 38 -8.69 5.86 -14.20
CA PRO A 38 -7.26 5.59 -14.17
C PRO A 38 -6.39 6.75 -13.65
N ARG A 39 -6.97 7.94 -13.49
CA ARG A 39 -6.27 9.17 -13.03
C ARG A 39 -7.04 9.91 -11.95
N ILE A 40 -8.00 9.27 -11.28
CA ILE A 40 -8.89 9.88 -10.29
C ILE A 40 -8.12 10.63 -9.18
N HIS A 41 -7.00 10.10 -8.72
CA HIS A 41 -6.14 10.75 -7.74
C HIS A 41 -5.64 12.12 -8.23
N ARG A 42 -5.21 12.23 -9.49
CA ARG A 42 -4.75 13.50 -10.09
C ARG A 42 -5.89 14.50 -10.30
N ASP A 43 -7.07 14.02 -10.71
CA ASP A 43 -8.25 14.86 -10.90
C ASP A 43 -8.69 15.44 -9.53
N VAL A 44 -8.72 14.62 -8.47
CA VAL A 44 -9.03 15.04 -7.10
C VAL A 44 -7.98 16.01 -6.55
N GLU A 45 -6.69 15.73 -6.70
CA GLU A 45 -5.60 16.66 -6.35
C GLU A 45 -5.70 18.00 -7.13
N GLY A 46 -6.16 17.93 -8.38
CA GLY A 46 -6.46 19.12 -9.18
C GLY A 46 -7.59 19.95 -8.60
N TRP A 47 -8.60 19.34 -7.99
CA TRP A 47 -9.65 20.08 -7.28
C TRP A 47 -9.10 20.73 -6.02
N VAL A 48 -8.29 20.00 -5.23
CA VAL A 48 -7.65 20.54 -4.03
C VAL A 48 -6.77 21.75 -4.36
N ARG A 49 -5.94 21.68 -5.40
CA ARG A 49 -5.11 22.83 -5.83
C ARG A 49 -5.92 24.05 -6.21
N ARG A 50 -7.14 23.90 -6.77
CA ARG A 50 -8.00 25.00 -7.20
C ARG A 50 -8.89 25.56 -6.10
N HIS A 51 -9.31 24.72 -5.17
CA HIS A 51 -10.38 25.05 -4.23
C HIS A 51 -9.92 25.07 -2.77
N GLY A 52 -8.66 24.67 -2.49
CA GLY A 52 -8.12 24.58 -1.15
C GLY A 52 -8.23 23.16 -0.54
N PRO A 53 -7.77 22.97 0.71
CA PRO A 53 -7.60 21.65 1.32
C PRO A 53 -8.92 20.95 1.71
N TYR A 54 -10.04 21.65 1.70
CA TYR A 54 -11.37 21.08 1.99
C TYR A 54 -12.30 21.35 0.81
N VAL A 55 -12.66 20.31 0.07
CA VAL A 55 -13.41 20.40 -1.18
C VAL A 55 -14.65 19.52 -1.11
N ARG A 56 -15.80 20.04 -1.57
CA ARG A 56 -16.99 19.20 -1.79
C ARG A 56 -17.00 18.64 -3.20
N ALA A 57 -17.44 17.38 -3.33
CA ALA A 57 -17.72 16.78 -4.63
C ALA A 57 -18.99 15.93 -4.56
N TRP A 58 -19.68 15.75 -5.70
CA TRP A 58 -20.90 14.96 -5.78
C TRP A 58 -20.70 13.79 -6.74
N PHE A 59 -21.07 12.59 -6.31
CA PHE A 59 -21.12 11.40 -7.15
C PHE A 59 -22.53 10.83 -7.10
N GLY A 60 -23.33 11.13 -8.13
CA GLY A 60 -24.77 10.91 -8.09
C GLY A 60 -25.38 11.71 -6.94
N ARG A 61 -25.98 11.00 -5.98
CA ARG A 61 -26.59 11.59 -4.78
C ARG A 61 -25.64 11.65 -3.57
N THR A 62 -24.45 11.10 -3.69
CA THR A 62 -23.47 11.04 -2.59
C THR A 62 -22.63 12.30 -2.56
N LEU A 63 -22.69 13.03 -1.46
CA LEU A 63 -21.82 14.15 -1.16
C LEU A 63 -20.54 13.62 -0.52
N VAL A 64 -19.39 13.97 -1.09
CA VAL A 64 -18.07 13.59 -0.62
C VAL A 64 -17.34 14.82 -0.13
N LEU A 65 -16.74 14.72 1.05
CA LEU A 65 -15.77 15.68 1.56
C LEU A 65 -14.34 15.21 1.19
N VAL A 66 -13.66 15.96 0.35
CA VAL A 66 -12.23 15.76 0.09
C VAL A 66 -11.45 16.55 1.12
N VAL A 67 -10.53 15.88 1.83
CA VAL A 67 -9.67 16.45 2.87
C VAL A 67 -8.22 16.25 2.46
N ALA A 68 -7.46 17.33 2.34
CA ALA A 68 -6.07 17.29 1.91
C ALA A 68 -5.09 17.94 2.89
N ASP A 69 -5.60 18.59 3.94
CA ASP A 69 -4.81 19.07 5.07
C ASP A 69 -4.25 17.88 5.86
N SER A 70 -2.94 17.78 5.97
CA SER A 70 -2.27 16.60 6.56
C SER A 70 -2.52 16.42 8.06
N GLU A 71 -2.78 17.51 8.79
CA GLU A 71 -3.12 17.43 10.22
C GLU A 71 -4.54 16.89 10.40
N ALA A 72 -5.49 17.39 9.62
CA ALA A 72 -6.86 16.90 9.60
C ALA A 72 -6.93 15.44 9.12
N VAL A 73 -6.20 15.07 8.07
CA VAL A 73 -6.08 13.68 7.61
C VAL A 73 -5.50 12.81 8.71
N THR A 74 -4.44 13.25 9.40
CA THR A 74 -3.84 12.51 10.52
C THR A 74 -4.84 12.32 11.66
N ALA A 75 -5.62 13.34 12.01
CA ALA A 75 -6.65 13.27 13.04
C ALA A 75 -7.72 12.24 12.68
N VAL A 76 -8.23 12.28 11.44
CA VAL A 76 -9.21 11.30 10.91
C VAL A 76 -8.65 9.87 10.96
N LEU A 77 -7.39 9.67 10.53
CA LEU A 77 -6.77 8.34 10.54
C LEU A 77 -6.54 7.80 11.95
N ARG A 78 -6.24 8.67 12.93
CA ARG A 78 -6.05 8.29 14.34
C ARG A 78 -7.35 7.99 15.07
N ASP A 79 -8.46 8.61 14.69
CA ASP A 79 -9.78 8.38 15.26
C ASP A 79 -10.46 7.07 14.76
N ARG A 80 -9.73 6.25 14.00
CA ARG A 80 -10.17 4.91 13.60
C ARG A 80 -9.80 3.89 14.67
N PRO A 81 -10.60 2.86 14.88
CA PRO A 81 -11.84 2.49 14.15
C PRO A 81 -13.11 3.14 14.73
N ASP A 82 -13.01 3.99 15.74
CA ASP A 82 -14.16 4.39 16.56
C ASP A 82 -14.93 5.59 15.97
N GLY A 83 -14.25 6.53 15.29
CA GLY A 83 -14.85 7.68 14.63
C GLY A 83 -15.04 7.52 13.13
N PHE A 84 -14.17 6.74 12.49
CA PHE A 84 -14.20 6.54 11.05
C PHE A 84 -13.94 5.08 10.68
N ARG A 85 -14.60 4.63 9.61
CA ARG A 85 -14.42 3.31 9.01
C ARG A 85 -14.15 3.41 7.52
N ARG A 86 -13.82 2.30 6.88
CA ARG A 86 -13.93 2.20 5.42
C ARG A 86 -15.39 2.29 5.02
N PRO A 87 -15.72 2.88 3.84
CA PRO A 87 -17.09 2.95 3.39
C PRO A 87 -17.72 1.55 3.39
N LEU A 88 -18.97 1.46 3.91
CA LEU A 88 -19.69 0.19 3.99
C LEU A 88 -19.85 -0.47 2.61
N SER A 89 -19.90 0.33 1.54
CA SER A 89 -19.93 -0.17 0.17
C SER A 89 -18.71 -1.05 -0.17
N SER A 90 -17.51 -0.74 0.33
CA SER A 90 -16.31 -1.54 0.08
C SER A 90 -16.43 -2.94 0.71
N TYR A 91 -16.96 -3.03 1.93
CA TYR A 91 -17.23 -4.30 2.58
C TYR A 91 -18.29 -5.11 1.81
N THR A 92 -19.42 -4.47 1.47
CA THR A 92 -20.52 -5.09 0.73
C THR A 92 -20.05 -5.64 -0.62
N ILE A 93 -19.26 -4.86 -1.38
CA ILE A 93 -18.70 -5.28 -2.67
C ILE A 93 -17.81 -6.51 -2.51
N SER A 94 -16.95 -6.55 -1.48
CA SER A 94 -16.09 -7.70 -1.22
C SER A 94 -16.90 -8.96 -0.94
N VAL A 95 -17.93 -8.87 -0.10
CA VAL A 95 -18.83 -10.00 0.23
C VAL A 95 -19.62 -10.45 -1.01
N GLU A 96 -20.14 -9.51 -1.82
CA GLU A 96 -20.85 -9.82 -3.07
C GLU A 96 -19.97 -10.47 -4.14
N MET A 97 -18.66 -10.28 -4.05
CA MET A 97 -17.69 -10.97 -4.89
C MET A 97 -17.37 -12.39 -4.38
N GLY A 98 -17.93 -12.80 -3.24
CA GLY A 98 -17.57 -14.05 -2.58
C GLY A 98 -16.35 -13.95 -1.67
N GLY A 99 -15.72 -12.77 -1.56
CA GLY A 99 -14.52 -12.59 -0.75
C GLY A 99 -14.81 -12.71 0.75
N ILE A 100 -13.81 -13.14 1.50
CA ILE A 100 -13.83 -13.18 2.96
C ILE A 100 -13.15 -11.91 3.48
N PRO A 101 -13.87 -11.01 4.17
CA PRO A 101 -13.27 -9.80 4.71
C PRO A 101 -12.17 -10.12 5.71
N GLY A 102 -10.95 -9.65 5.41
CA GLY A 102 -9.82 -9.70 6.33
C GLY A 102 -9.58 -8.34 7.00
N LEU A 103 -8.45 -8.18 7.64
CA LEU A 103 -8.03 -7.00 8.43
C LEU A 103 -8.23 -5.66 7.71
N PHE A 104 -8.11 -5.65 6.38
CA PHE A 104 -8.28 -4.43 5.59
C PHE A 104 -9.71 -3.88 5.63
N LEU A 105 -10.72 -4.77 5.61
CA LEU A 105 -12.14 -4.42 5.58
C LEU A 105 -12.85 -4.60 6.92
N ALA A 106 -12.30 -5.38 7.85
CA ALA A 106 -12.85 -5.58 9.18
C ALA A 106 -12.89 -4.26 9.97
N GLU A 107 -13.93 -4.06 10.79
CA GLU A 107 -14.13 -2.87 11.59
C GLU A 107 -14.48 -3.23 13.05
N GLY A 108 -14.44 -2.27 13.95
CA GLY A 108 -14.82 -2.41 15.36
C GLY A 108 -14.05 -3.51 16.10
N SER A 109 -14.74 -4.36 16.84
CA SER A 109 -14.17 -5.48 17.61
C SER A 109 -13.59 -6.56 16.73
N GLU A 110 -14.23 -6.85 15.58
CA GLU A 110 -13.72 -7.79 14.60
C GLU A 110 -12.32 -7.39 14.12
N TRP A 111 -12.14 -6.10 13.78
CA TRP A 111 -10.83 -5.58 13.39
C TRP A 111 -9.79 -5.72 14.52
N ARG A 112 -10.15 -5.41 15.77
CA ARG A 112 -9.21 -5.52 16.90
C ARG A 112 -8.72 -6.95 17.09
N ASN A 113 -9.60 -7.92 16.99
CA ASN A 113 -9.26 -9.34 17.11
C ASN A 113 -8.40 -9.82 15.95
N GLN A 114 -8.80 -9.51 14.71
CA GLN A 114 -8.01 -9.85 13.52
C GLN A 114 -6.64 -9.14 13.53
N ARG A 115 -6.57 -7.89 13.99
CA ARG A 115 -5.32 -7.15 14.12
C ARG A 115 -4.34 -7.83 15.07
N ARG A 116 -4.83 -8.29 16.23
CA ARG A 116 -4.02 -9.02 17.22
C ARG A 116 -3.47 -10.31 16.62
N MET A 117 -4.30 -11.08 15.95
CA MET A 117 -3.92 -12.32 15.26
C MET A 117 -2.84 -12.07 14.20
N VAL A 118 -3.05 -11.12 13.30
CA VAL A 118 -2.09 -10.81 12.23
C VAL A 118 -0.76 -10.31 12.78
N MET A 119 -0.78 -9.47 13.83
CA MET A 119 0.44 -8.95 14.45
C MET A 119 1.29 -10.02 15.10
N ALA A 120 0.73 -11.18 15.49
CA ALA A 120 1.52 -12.30 15.99
C ALA A 120 2.51 -12.83 14.92
N GLY A 121 2.08 -12.92 13.67
CA GLY A 121 2.96 -13.35 12.56
C GLY A 121 3.78 -12.22 11.92
N MET A 122 3.40 -10.96 12.11
CA MET A 122 4.13 -9.79 11.62
C MET A 122 5.07 -9.18 12.66
N ALA A 123 5.27 -9.85 13.78
CA ALA A 123 6.22 -9.41 14.80
C ALA A 123 7.65 -9.37 14.22
N PRO A 124 8.48 -8.37 14.62
CA PRO A 124 9.84 -8.25 14.10
C PRO A 124 10.68 -9.53 14.24
N GLY A 125 10.50 -10.28 15.33
CA GLY A 125 11.17 -11.56 15.53
C GLY A 125 10.82 -12.63 14.49
N ALA A 126 9.56 -12.71 14.08
CA ALA A 126 9.12 -13.64 13.04
C ALA A 126 9.70 -13.25 11.65
N ILE A 127 9.69 -11.95 11.34
CA ILE A 127 10.27 -11.44 10.08
C ILE A 127 11.78 -11.65 10.04
N LYS A 128 12.48 -11.45 11.18
CA LYS A 128 13.91 -11.74 11.30
C LYS A 128 14.23 -13.22 11.08
N ALA A 129 13.42 -14.12 11.60
CA ALA A 129 13.58 -15.56 11.37
C ALA A 129 13.39 -15.93 9.88
N TYR A 130 12.55 -15.19 9.17
CA TYR A 130 12.29 -15.39 7.75
C TYR A 130 13.32 -14.73 6.81
N PHE A 131 14.22 -13.90 7.32
CA PHE A 131 15.21 -13.16 6.54
C PHE A 131 16.02 -14.01 5.54
N PRO A 132 16.51 -15.23 5.88
CA PRO A 132 17.24 -16.06 4.91
C PRO A 132 16.42 -16.41 3.66
N ALA A 133 15.11 -16.61 3.82
CA ALA A 133 14.22 -16.88 2.70
C ALA A 133 14.05 -15.63 1.80
N LEU A 134 13.99 -14.43 2.39
CA LEU A 134 13.98 -13.18 1.62
C LEU A 134 15.23 -13.04 0.75
N VAL A 135 16.39 -13.36 1.29
CA VAL A 135 17.68 -13.37 0.57
C VAL A 135 17.65 -14.38 -0.58
N THR A 136 17.12 -15.58 -0.35
CA THR A 136 16.98 -16.61 -1.39
C THR A 136 16.13 -16.12 -2.57
N VAL A 137 15.01 -15.46 -2.30
CA VAL A 137 14.16 -14.89 -3.36
C VAL A 137 14.87 -13.75 -4.10
N ALA A 138 15.65 -12.93 -3.40
CA ALA A 138 16.46 -11.88 -4.03
C ALA A 138 17.56 -12.47 -4.95
N GLN A 139 18.16 -13.60 -4.58
CA GLN A 139 19.10 -14.31 -5.45
C GLN A 139 18.43 -14.87 -6.71
N ARG A 140 17.16 -15.32 -6.64
CA ARG A 140 16.39 -15.74 -7.82
C ARG A 140 16.15 -14.56 -8.77
N LEU A 141 15.74 -13.42 -8.21
CA LEU A 141 15.59 -12.19 -8.99
C LEU A 141 16.91 -11.76 -9.63
N GLN A 142 18.03 -11.84 -8.91
CA GLN A 142 19.36 -11.57 -9.42
C GLN A 142 19.69 -12.45 -10.63
N ARG A 143 19.50 -13.78 -10.53
CA ARG A 143 19.77 -14.71 -11.64
C ARG A 143 18.92 -14.38 -12.87
N ARG A 144 17.64 -14.10 -12.67
CA ARG A 144 16.73 -13.72 -13.74
C ARG A 144 17.19 -12.44 -14.45
N TRP A 145 17.56 -11.42 -13.69
CA TRP A 145 18.03 -10.15 -14.24
C TRP A 145 19.42 -10.25 -14.83
N GLN A 146 20.29 -11.10 -14.29
CA GLN A 146 21.60 -11.41 -14.88
C GLN A 146 21.46 -12.05 -16.27
N HIS A 147 20.48 -12.94 -16.42
CA HIS A 147 20.19 -13.55 -17.72
C HIS A 147 19.71 -12.49 -18.73
N ALA A 148 18.76 -11.65 -18.36
CA ALA A 148 18.27 -10.56 -19.20
C ALA A 148 19.39 -9.57 -19.58
N ALA A 149 20.21 -9.15 -18.60
CA ALA A 149 21.36 -8.25 -18.85
C ALA A 149 22.38 -8.87 -19.81
N THR A 150 22.66 -10.17 -19.69
CA THR A 150 23.62 -10.88 -20.59
C THR A 150 23.10 -10.94 -22.02
N GLN A 151 21.79 -11.02 -22.20
CA GLN A 151 21.14 -11.07 -23.51
C GLN A 151 20.79 -9.67 -24.07
N GLY A 152 21.06 -8.60 -23.30
CA GLY A 152 20.66 -7.25 -23.66
C GLY A 152 19.13 -7.05 -23.73
N GLN A 153 18.35 -7.91 -23.03
CA GLN A 153 16.90 -7.85 -23.03
C GLN A 153 16.37 -6.85 -22.00
N PRO A 154 15.36 -6.05 -22.36
CA PRO A 154 14.69 -5.18 -21.42
C PRO A 154 13.86 -5.99 -20.43
N ILE A 155 13.80 -5.53 -19.18
CA ILE A 155 13.06 -6.13 -18.06
C ILE A 155 11.78 -5.36 -17.82
N ALA A 156 10.63 -6.02 -17.95
CA ALA A 156 9.34 -5.43 -17.56
C ALA A 156 9.25 -5.37 -16.03
N LEU A 157 9.47 -4.19 -15.44
CA LEU A 157 9.58 -4.01 -13.99
C LEU A 157 8.33 -4.49 -13.24
N ASP A 158 7.14 -4.15 -13.72
CA ASP A 158 5.88 -4.54 -13.07
C ASP A 158 5.79 -6.06 -12.90
N GLY A 159 6.01 -6.83 -13.98
CA GLY A 159 5.90 -8.28 -13.95
C GLY A 159 6.92 -8.95 -13.03
N ASP A 160 8.17 -8.56 -13.10
CA ASP A 160 9.23 -9.22 -12.32
C ASP A 160 9.18 -8.83 -10.84
N LEU A 161 8.86 -7.56 -10.52
CA LEU A 161 8.75 -7.11 -9.14
C LEU A 161 7.48 -7.66 -8.45
N LYS A 162 6.39 -7.88 -9.18
CA LYS A 162 5.22 -8.59 -8.65
C LYS A 162 5.55 -10.04 -8.34
N ARG A 163 6.17 -10.79 -9.26
CA ARG A 163 6.63 -12.15 -9.00
C ARG A 163 7.54 -12.24 -7.77
N TYR A 164 8.52 -11.32 -7.69
CA TYR A 164 9.40 -11.23 -6.53
C TYR A 164 8.62 -11.07 -5.22
N THR A 165 7.63 -10.19 -5.21
CA THR A 165 6.83 -9.93 -4.01
C THR A 165 5.91 -11.11 -3.67
N VAL A 166 5.30 -11.75 -4.68
CA VAL A 166 4.47 -12.96 -4.49
C VAL A 166 5.31 -14.08 -3.88
N ASP A 167 6.51 -14.35 -4.40
CA ASP A 167 7.40 -15.39 -3.86
C ASP A 167 7.75 -15.12 -2.39
N ILE A 168 8.01 -13.87 -2.02
CA ILE A 168 8.27 -13.48 -0.63
C ILE A 168 7.04 -13.70 0.26
N ILE A 169 5.88 -13.14 -0.15
CA ILE A 169 4.69 -13.15 0.70
C ILE A 169 4.14 -14.56 0.83
N ALA A 170 4.12 -15.34 -0.25
CA ALA A 170 3.68 -16.73 -0.22
C ALA A 170 4.61 -17.59 0.66
N GLY A 171 5.91 -17.40 0.54
CA GLY A 171 6.88 -18.09 1.40
C GLY A 171 6.74 -17.71 2.87
N LEU A 172 6.60 -16.41 3.20
CA LEU A 172 6.35 -15.94 4.57
C LEU A 172 4.99 -16.44 5.09
N ALA A 173 3.96 -16.36 4.25
CA ALA A 173 2.60 -16.75 4.66
C ALA A 173 2.48 -18.25 4.90
N PHE A 174 3.01 -19.09 4.02
CA PHE A 174 2.71 -20.51 4.00
C PHE A 174 3.90 -21.41 4.42
N GLY A 175 5.10 -20.85 4.46
CA GLY A 175 6.33 -21.62 4.64
C GLY A 175 6.58 -22.61 3.49
N SER A 176 5.88 -22.45 2.38
CA SER A 176 6.07 -23.22 1.15
C SER A 176 6.90 -22.41 0.16
N GLU A 177 7.81 -23.10 -0.49
CA GLU A 177 8.67 -22.47 -1.50
C GLU A 177 7.86 -22.27 -2.80
N VAL A 178 7.31 -21.06 -2.97
CA VAL A 178 6.74 -20.60 -4.24
C VAL A 178 7.88 -19.99 -5.04
N ASN A 179 7.98 -20.31 -6.33
CA ASN A 179 9.05 -19.83 -7.20
C ASN A 179 8.48 -19.38 -8.55
N THR A 180 7.74 -18.28 -8.55
CA THR A 180 7.16 -17.70 -9.77
C THR A 180 8.21 -17.02 -10.64
N LEU A 181 9.35 -16.62 -10.05
CA LEU A 181 10.46 -15.99 -10.75
C LEU A 181 11.13 -16.93 -11.77
N GLU A 182 11.25 -18.22 -11.48
CA GLU A 182 11.94 -19.20 -12.31
C GLU A 182 10.98 -20.19 -12.97
N ALA A 183 9.90 -20.60 -12.30
CA ALA A 183 8.96 -21.63 -12.78
C ALA A 183 7.78 -21.11 -13.62
N GLY A 184 7.63 -19.79 -13.75
CA GLY A 184 6.52 -19.17 -14.50
C GLY A 184 5.32 -18.80 -13.60
N GLU A 185 4.16 -18.53 -14.21
CA GLU A 185 2.97 -18.06 -13.49
C GLU A 185 2.44 -19.10 -12.50
N ASP A 186 2.30 -18.70 -11.24
CA ASP A 186 1.54 -19.46 -10.24
C ASP A 186 0.03 -19.24 -10.44
N VAL A 187 -0.74 -20.28 -10.12
CA VAL A 187 -2.21 -20.27 -10.14
C VAL A 187 -2.76 -19.18 -9.22
N ILE A 188 -2.14 -18.99 -8.04
CA ILE A 188 -2.56 -17.98 -7.05
C ILE A 188 -2.40 -16.57 -7.64
N GLN A 189 -1.23 -16.24 -8.22
CA GLN A 189 -0.98 -14.93 -8.82
C GLN A 189 -2.00 -14.58 -9.91
N ARG A 190 -2.29 -15.53 -10.81
CA ARG A 190 -3.27 -15.31 -11.89
C ARG A 190 -4.66 -14.94 -11.38
N HIS A 191 -5.11 -15.56 -10.28
CA HIS A 191 -6.39 -15.24 -9.68
C HIS A 191 -6.37 -13.91 -8.91
N LEU A 192 -5.24 -13.57 -8.25
CA LEU A 192 -5.08 -12.28 -7.55
C LEU A 192 -5.16 -11.09 -8.52
N ASP A 193 -4.50 -11.19 -9.68
CA ASP A 193 -4.50 -10.15 -10.73
C ASP A 193 -5.91 -9.78 -11.24
N ALA A 194 -6.89 -10.69 -11.11
CA ALA A 194 -8.27 -10.44 -11.50
C ALA A 194 -9.10 -9.69 -10.43
N ILE A 195 -8.74 -9.82 -9.15
CA ILE A 195 -9.56 -9.37 -8.02
C ILE A 195 -9.45 -7.85 -7.80
N LEU A 196 -8.24 -7.30 -7.67
CA LEU A 196 -8.06 -5.89 -7.34
C LEU A 196 -8.63 -4.93 -8.38
N PRO A 197 -8.47 -5.15 -9.71
CA PRO A 197 -9.14 -4.35 -10.73
C PRO A 197 -10.68 -4.46 -10.66
N ALA A 198 -11.22 -5.63 -10.30
CA ALA A 198 -12.65 -5.82 -10.15
C ALA A 198 -13.21 -5.07 -8.94
N VAL A 199 -12.49 -5.09 -7.79
CA VAL A 199 -12.83 -4.30 -6.61
C VAL A 199 -12.84 -2.81 -6.95
N ALA A 200 -11.79 -2.30 -7.60
CA ALA A 200 -11.71 -0.90 -8.01
C ALA A 200 -12.86 -0.51 -8.94
N ARG A 201 -13.13 -1.31 -9.98
CA ARG A 201 -14.24 -1.07 -10.92
C ARG A 201 -15.60 -1.03 -10.22
N ARG A 202 -15.88 -2.00 -9.34
CA ARG A 202 -17.16 -2.07 -8.62
C ARG A 202 -17.32 -0.95 -7.60
N SER A 203 -16.24 -0.59 -6.89
CA SER A 203 -16.24 0.48 -5.89
C SER A 203 -16.51 1.87 -6.48
N LEU A 204 -16.14 2.07 -7.75
CA LEU A 204 -16.33 3.32 -8.47
C LEU A 204 -17.54 3.31 -9.41
N SER A 205 -18.27 2.18 -9.48
CA SER A 205 -19.45 2.06 -10.33
C SER A 205 -20.64 2.78 -9.71
N MET A 206 -21.28 3.63 -10.49
CA MET A 206 -22.52 4.32 -10.09
C MET A 206 -23.72 3.39 -9.97
N LEU A 207 -23.73 2.29 -10.76
CA LEU A 207 -24.81 1.31 -10.80
C LEU A 207 -24.25 -0.08 -10.53
N PRO A 208 -24.74 -0.80 -9.50
CA PRO A 208 -24.30 -2.15 -9.18
C PRO A 208 -24.95 -3.17 -10.14
N TYR A 209 -24.64 -3.08 -11.42
CA TYR A 209 -25.24 -3.90 -12.49
C TYR A 209 -25.07 -5.40 -12.22
N TRP A 210 -23.95 -5.81 -11.60
CA TRP A 210 -23.64 -7.21 -11.27
C TRP A 210 -24.65 -7.88 -10.33
N ARG A 211 -25.46 -7.11 -9.63
CA ARG A 211 -26.56 -7.60 -8.79
C ARG A 211 -27.75 -8.07 -9.61
N TYR A 212 -27.93 -7.53 -10.83
CA TYR A 212 -29.07 -7.79 -11.69
C TYR A 212 -28.72 -8.76 -12.84
N PHE A 213 -27.51 -8.61 -13.40
CA PHE A 213 -27.00 -9.49 -14.43
C PHE A 213 -25.47 -9.57 -14.36
N LYS A 214 -24.91 -10.75 -14.70
CA LYS A 214 -23.47 -10.97 -14.69
C LYS A 214 -22.93 -11.00 -16.13
N LEU A 215 -21.99 -10.08 -16.40
CA LEU A 215 -21.21 -10.06 -17.63
C LEU A 215 -20.21 -11.25 -17.67
N PRO A 216 -19.65 -11.62 -18.81
CA PRO A 216 -18.61 -12.65 -18.89
C PRO A 216 -17.43 -12.40 -17.95
N VAL A 217 -17.02 -11.14 -17.77
CA VAL A 217 -15.96 -10.72 -16.85
C VAL A 217 -16.34 -10.98 -15.39
N ASP A 218 -17.61 -10.82 -15.01
CA ASP A 218 -18.06 -11.10 -13.65
C ASP A 218 -18.12 -12.59 -13.35
N ARG A 219 -18.54 -13.41 -14.34
CA ARG A 219 -18.53 -14.88 -14.21
C ARG A 219 -17.12 -15.45 -14.16
N ARG A 220 -16.16 -14.81 -14.83
CA ARG A 220 -14.74 -15.16 -14.72
C ARG A 220 -14.25 -14.84 -13.33
N LEU A 221 -14.52 -13.64 -12.82
CA LEU A 221 -14.17 -13.22 -11.47
C LEU A 221 -14.73 -14.18 -10.40
N ASP A 222 -16.00 -14.58 -10.49
CA ASP A 222 -16.62 -15.54 -9.57
C ASP A 222 -15.86 -16.86 -9.53
N ARG A 223 -15.38 -17.35 -10.68
CA ARG A 223 -14.56 -18.58 -10.77
C ARG A 223 -13.18 -18.38 -10.15
N ASP A 224 -12.55 -17.23 -10.40
CA ASP A 224 -11.22 -16.91 -9.86
C ASP A 224 -11.26 -16.80 -8.33
N VAL A 225 -12.27 -16.12 -7.78
CA VAL A 225 -12.48 -16.03 -6.31
C VAL A 225 -12.76 -17.40 -5.72
N ALA A 226 -13.64 -18.22 -6.30
CA ALA A 226 -13.94 -19.55 -5.80
C ALA A 226 -12.72 -20.48 -5.84
N ALA A 227 -11.89 -20.42 -6.87
CA ALA A 227 -10.66 -21.19 -6.97
C ALA A 227 -9.65 -20.79 -5.89
N LEU A 228 -9.54 -19.48 -5.63
CA LEU A 228 -8.67 -18.94 -4.60
C LEU A 228 -9.13 -19.33 -3.18
N ASP A 229 -10.44 -19.28 -2.91
CA ASP A 229 -11.00 -19.71 -1.62
C ASP A 229 -10.72 -21.19 -1.35
N VAL A 230 -10.85 -22.06 -2.36
CA VAL A 230 -10.51 -23.48 -2.25
C VAL A 230 -9.01 -23.68 -1.95
N ALA A 231 -8.15 -22.97 -2.66
CA ALA A 231 -6.70 -23.05 -2.45
C ALA A 231 -6.30 -22.60 -1.04
N VAL A 232 -6.83 -21.45 -0.58
CA VAL A 232 -6.54 -20.92 0.76
C VAL A 232 -7.10 -21.83 1.85
N ALA A 233 -8.32 -22.35 1.70
CA ALA A 233 -8.90 -23.30 2.65
C ALA A 233 -8.05 -24.59 2.76
N GLN A 234 -7.46 -25.05 1.66
CA GLN A 234 -6.54 -26.19 1.66
C GLN A 234 -5.25 -25.87 2.44
N LEU A 235 -4.67 -24.68 2.23
CA LEU A 235 -3.47 -24.23 2.95
C LEU A 235 -3.72 -24.15 4.47
N VAL A 236 -4.87 -23.60 4.88
CA VAL A 236 -5.27 -23.54 6.30
C VAL A 236 -5.39 -24.95 6.90
N ARG A 237 -6.07 -25.89 6.21
CA ARG A 237 -6.19 -27.28 6.68
C ARG A 237 -4.83 -27.96 6.82
N GLN A 238 -3.94 -27.80 5.84
CA GLN A 238 -2.59 -28.37 5.90
C GLN A 238 -1.77 -27.79 7.05
N ALA A 239 -1.87 -26.49 7.30
CA ALA A 239 -1.20 -25.84 8.41
C ALA A 239 -1.71 -26.34 9.76
N ARG A 240 -3.03 -26.57 9.92
CA ARG A 240 -3.60 -27.16 11.14
C ARG A 240 -3.07 -28.57 11.40
N VAL A 241 -3.05 -29.43 10.40
CA VAL A 241 -2.47 -30.78 10.53
C VAL A 241 -1.01 -30.73 10.98
N ARG A 242 -0.20 -29.81 10.44
CA ARG A 242 1.20 -29.64 10.89
C ARG A 242 1.30 -29.20 12.35
N LEU A 243 0.44 -28.27 12.78
CA LEU A 243 0.42 -27.78 14.16
C LEU A 243 -0.09 -28.80 15.17
N GLU A 244 -0.99 -29.69 14.77
CA GLU A 244 -1.49 -30.78 15.61
C GLU A 244 -0.43 -31.87 15.85
N HIS A 245 0.40 -32.14 14.84
CA HIS A 245 1.43 -33.16 14.92
C HIS A 245 2.75 -32.72 15.54
N ASP A 246 2.97 -31.40 15.68
CA ASP A 246 4.20 -30.83 16.19
C ASP A 246 3.94 -29.71 17.23
N PRO A 247 3.92 -30.06 18.53
CA PRO A 247 3.75 -29.08 19.62
C PRO A 247 4.83 -28.00 19.66
N ALA A 248 6.08 -28.33 19.26
CA ALA A 248 7.16 -27.35 19.23
C ALA A 248 6.92 -26.29 18.15
N ARG A 249 6.39 -26.71 17.01
CA ARG A 249 5.96 -25.84 15.92
C ARG A 249 4.79 -24.92 16.32
N ARG A 250 3.86 -25.45 17.13
CA ARG A 250 2.76 -24.64 17.69
C ARG A 250 3.25 -23.60 18.68
N ALA A 251 4.24 -23.91 19.51
CA ALA A 251 4.84 -22.98 20.45
C ALA A 251 5.68 -21.89 19.75
N ARG A 252 6.29 -22.22 18.61
CA ARG A 252 7.11 -21.31 17.80
C ARG A 252 6.81 -21.44 16.31
N PRO A 253 5.69 -20.86 15.85
CA PRO A 253 5.26 -21.01 14.46
C PRO A 253 6.31 -20.47 13.47
N PRO A 254 6.69 -21.23 12.44
CA PRO A 254 7.74 -20.83 11.49
C PRO A 254 7.26 -19.91 10.37
N ASN A 255 5.96 -19.70 10.22
CA ASN A 255 5.37 -18.85 9.18
C ASN A 255 4.13 -18.12 9.69
N LEU A 256 3.69 -17.12 8.89
CA LEU A 256 2.59 -16.24 9.25
C LEU A 256 1.26 -16.98 9.43
N LEU A 257 0.93 -17.93 8.55
CA LEU A 257 -0.32 -18.69 8.62
C LEU A 257 -0.40 -19.49 9.91
N GLU A 258 0.66 -20.21 10.26
CA GLU A 258 0.71 -21.00 11.49
C GLU A 258 0.70 -20.12 12.74
N ALA A 259 1.34 -18.94 12.70
CA ALA A 259 1.26 -17.96 13.76
C ALA A 259 -0.17 -17.40 13.94
N MET A 260 -0.85 -17.11 12.84
CA MET A 260 -2.26 -16.68 12.87
C MET A 260 -3.19 -17.76 13.42
N ILE A 261 -3.01 -19.03 13.02
CA ILE A 261 -3.79 -20.16 13.54
C ILE A 261 -3.55 -20.32 15.03
N ALA A 262 -2.28 -20.33 15.49
CA ALA A 262 -1.95 -20.45 16.90
C ALA A 262 -2.54 -19.30 17.74
N ALA A 263 -2.57 -18.09 17.20
CA ALA A 263 -3.21 -16.94 17.84
C ALA A 263 -4.75 -17.00 17.81
N ALA A 264 -5.34 -17.53 16.75
CA ALA A 264 -6.78 -17.72 16.64
C ALA A 264 -7.32 -18.81 17.59
N ASP A 265 -6.51 -19.82 17.91
CA ASP A 265 -6.87 -20.92 18.82
C ASP A 265 -6.76 -20.56 20.31
N GLN A 266 -6.29 -19.36 20.65
CA GLN A 266 -6.27 -18.92 22.04
C GLN A 266 -7.69 -18.64 22.54
N GLU A 267 -7.93 -18.96 23.82
CA GLU A 267 -9.17 -18.58 24.50
C GLU A 267 -9.40 -17.07 24.33
N ASP A 268 -10.65 -16.67 24.08
CA ASP A 268 -11.07 -15.27 23.87
C ASP A 268 -10.42 -14.56 22.65
N SER A 269 -9.87 -15.30 21.69
CA SER A 269 -9.34 -14.69 20.46
C SER A 269 -10.40 -13.95 19.65
N GLY A 270 -11.64 -14.47 19.67
CA GLY A 270 -12.76 -13.97 18.85
C GLY A 270 -12.54 -14.10 17.35
N VAL A 271 -11.65 -15.03 16.93
CA VAL A 271 -11.28 -15.25 15.52
C VAL A 271 -11.50 -16.72 15.17
N ASN A 272 -11.98 -16.98 13.96
CA ASN A 272 -12.20 -18.33 13.44
C ASN A 272 -11.38 -18.57 12.14
N ASP A 273 -11.41 -19.81 11.63
CA ASP A 273 -10.70 -20.19 10.40
C ASP A 273 -11.09 -19.37 9.18
N ARG A 274 -12.33 -18.92 9.11
CA ARG A 274 -12.78 -18.05 8.02
C ARG A 274 -12.04 -16.71 8.08
N ALA A 275 -11.87 -16.14 9.26
CA ALA A 275 -11.10 -14.91 9.45
C ALA A 275 -9.60 -15.14 9.18
N VAL A 276 -9.04 -16.30 9.56
CA VAL A 276 -7.66 -16.68 9.17
C VAL A 276 -7.52 -16.69 7.65
N ALA A 277 -8.40 -17.39 6.94
CA ALA A 277 -8.39 -17.45 5.47
C ALA A 277 -8.52 -16.06 4.82
N GLY A 278 -9.46 -15.23 5.31
CA GLY A 278 -9.64 -13.86 4.83
C GLY A 278 -8.39 -12.97 5.04
N ASN A 279 -7.65 -13.21 6.12
CA ASN A 279 -6.41 -12.49 6.38
C ASN A 279 -5.24 -12.99 5.53
N VAL A 280 -5.17 -14.27 5.22
CA VAL A 280 -4.22 -14.81 4.24
C VAL A 280 -4.40 -14.12 2.90
N LEU A 281 -5.64 -14.07 2.39
CA LEU A 281 -5.98 -13.36 1.14
C LEU A 281 -5.63 -11.87 1.23
N THR A 282 -5.96 -11.24 2.35
CA THR A 282 -5.64 -9.82 2.57
C THR A 282 -4.13 -9.56 2.51
N MET A 283 -3.31 -10.44 3.09
CA MET A 283 -1.85 -10.29 3.07
C MET A 283 -1.27 -10.46 1.67
N LEU A 284 -1.75 -11.46 0.91
CA LEU A 284 -1.35 -11.67 -0.48
C LEU A 284 -1.68 -10.42 -1.33
N LEU A 285 -2.95 -9.99 -1.33
CA LEU A 285 -3.41 -8.84 -2.11
C LEU A 285 -2.74 -7.52 -1.71
N ALA A 286 -2.58 -7.27 -0.41
CA ALA A 286 -2.04 -6.01 0.08
C ALA A 286 -0.52 -5.90 -0.11
N GLY A 287 0.19 -7.00 -0.06
CA GLY A 287 1.65 -7.01 -0.15
C GLY A 287 2.18 -6.97 -1.58
N GLU A 288 1.48 -7.61 -2.52
CA GLU A 288 1.95 -7.75 -3.90
C GLU A 288 2.16 -6.40 -4.60
N ASP A 289 1.09 -5.72 -4.92
CA ASP A 289 1.12 -4.50 -5.74
C ASP A 289 1.81 -3.31 -5.04
N THR A 290 1.61 -3.15 -3.73
CA THR A 290 2.09 -1.97 -3.03
C THR A 290 3.61 -1.89 -3.01
N THR A 291 4.28 -3.01 -2.69
CA THR A 291 5.74 -3.06 -2.56
C THR A 291 6.41 -3.11 -3.93
N ALA A 292 5.81 -3.84 -4.91
CA ALA A 292 6.30 -3.87 -6.29
C ALA A 292 6.28 -2.48 -6.93
N ASN A 293 5.16 -1.75 -6.81
CA ASN A 293 5.03 -0.40 -7.38
C ASN A 293 5.93 0.62 -6.69
N THR A 294 6.12 0.53 -5.36
CA THR A 294 7.07 1.40 -4.65
C THR A 294 8.50 1.22 -5.18
N ARG A 295 8.94 -0.03 -5.43
CA ARG A 295 10.25 -0.31 -6.02
C ARG A 295 10.36 0.20 -7.46
N SER A 296 9.32 0.00 -8.27
CA SER A 296 9.27 0.51 -9.64
C SER A 296 9.44 2.02 -9.68
N TRP A 297 8.71 2.76 -8.82
CA TRP A 297 8.86 4.20 -8.68
C TRP A 297 10.25 4.60 -8.18
N MET A 298 10.80 3.88 -7.20
CA MET A 298 12.13 4.17 -6.66
C MET A 298 13.23 3.98 -7.71
N ILE A 299 13.18 2.91 -8.51
CA ILE A 299 14.12 2.66 -9.61
C ILE A 299 14.03 3.79 -10.65
N TYR A 300 12.83 4.18 -11.05
CA TYR A 300 12.61 5.29 -11.98
C TYR A 300 13.15 6.61 -11.44
N LEU A 301 12.83 6.96 -10.19
CA LEU A 301 13.27 8.22 -9.58
C LEU A 301 14.79 8.26 -9.40
N LEU A 302 15.43 7.16 -9.02
CA LEU A 302 16.88 7.07 -8.93
C LEU A 302 17.52 7.25 -10.31
N GLN A 303 16.97 6.66 -11.37
CA GLN A 303 17.48 6.86 -12.74
C GLN A 303 17.35 8.31 -13.20
N CYS A 304 16.27 9.01 -12.82
CA CYS A 304 16.10 10.43 -13.11
C CYS A 304 17.02 11.35 -12.27
N ASN A 305 17.67 10.81 -11.21
CA ASN A 305 18.53 11.56 -10.29
C ASN A 305 19.89 10.86 -10.12
N PRO A 306 20.80 10.99 -11.11
CA PRO A 306 22.05 10.22 -11.15
C PRO A 306 22.96 10.40 -9.94
N HIS A 307 22.95 11.58 -9.30
CA HIS A 307 23.75 11.82 -8.08
C HIS A 307 23.19 11.02 -6.88
N CYS A 308 21.87 10.91 -6.75
CA CYS A 308 21.26 10.08 -5.71
C CYS A 308 21.51 8.59 -5.98
N LEU A 309 21.42 8.19 -7.25
CA LEU A 309 21.76 6.83 -7.68
C LEU A 309 23.22 6.46 -7.34
N ALA A 310 24.15 7.37 -7.60
CA ALA A 310 25.58 7.16 -7.29
C ALA A 310 25.82 6.98 -5.80
N LYS A 311 25.22 7.85 -4.94
CA LYS A 311 25.32 7.74 -3.48
C LYS A 311 24.71 6.44 -2.96
N ALA A 312 23.52 6.08 -3.42
CA ALA A 312 22.86 4.83 -3.02
C ALA A 312 23.67 3.60 -3.41
N ARG A 313 24.28 3.62 -4.63
CA ARG A 313 25.17 2.57 -5.10
C ARG A 313 26.46 2.48 -4.28
N GLU A 314 27.08 3.60 -3.94
CA GLU A 314 28.27 3.66 -3.09
C GLU A 314 27.99 3.05 -1.71
N GLU A 315 26.88 3.45 -1.05
CA GLU A 315 26.47 2.87 0.23
C GLU A 315 26.28 1.36 0.14
N VAL A 316 25.54 0.88 -0.86
CA VAL A 316 25.28 -0.55 -1.05
C VAL A 316 26.59 -1.32 -1.32
N ARG A 317 27.45 -0.85 -2.22
CA ARG A 317 28.72 -1.54 -2.56
C ARG A 317 29.68 -1.57 -1.36
N ARG A 318 29.61 -0.60 -0.48
CA ARG A 318 30.40 -0.57 0.76
C ARG A 318 29.86 -1.50 1.82
N LEU A 319 28.53 -1.54 2.04
CA LEU A 319 27.93 -2.23 3.19
C LEU A 319 27.36 -3.61 2.85
N ALA A 320 26.81 -3.80 1.66
CA ALA A 320 26.07 -4.99 1.25
C ALA A 320 26.33 -5.34 -0.24
N PRO A 321 27.58 -5.61 -0.66
CA PRO A 321 27.93 -5.83 -2.07
C PRO A 321 27.46 -7.18 -2.62
N ASP A 322 27.30 -8.20 -1.77
CA ASP A 322 27.02 -9.58 -2.16
C ASP A 322 25.70 -10.05 -1.59
N VAL A 323 24.71 -10.24 -2.47
CA VAL A 323 23.36 -10.69 -2.06
C VAL A 323 23.40 -12.04 -1.34
N GLY A 324 24.36 -12.92 -1.66
CA GLY A 324 24.53 -14.21 -1.01
C GLY A 324 24.94 -14.13 0.47
N ARG A 325 25.40 -12.96 0.89
CA ARG A 325 25.89 -12.69 2.24
C ARG A 325 25.13 -11.60 2.99
N PHE A 326 23.97 -11.19 2.50
CA PHE A 326 23.16 -10.17 3.16
C PHE A 326 22.83 -10.57 4.60
N THR A 327 22.98 -9.63 5.52
CA THR A 327 22.57 -9.75 6.92
C THR A 327 21.57 -8.66 7.27
N LEU A 328 20.80 -8.86 8.35
CA LEU A 328 19.88 -7.83 8.84
C LEU A 328 20.62 -6.56 9.23
N GLU A 329 21.81 -6.68 9.86
CA GLU A 329 22.63 -5.54 10.25
C GLU A 329 23.04 -4.71 9.04
N GLN A 330 23.42 -5.35 7.93
CA GLN A 330 23.71 -4.65 6.69
C GLN A 330 22.47 -3.92 6.17
N MET A 331 21.31 -4.58 6.17
CA MET A 331 20.05 -3.94 5.72
C MET A 331 19.63 -2.78 6.64
N ASP A 332 19.81 -2.92 7.95
CA ASP A 332 19.54 -1.85 8.92
C ASP A 332 20.48 -0.65 8.68
N GLY A 333 21.74 -0.89 8.35
CA GLY A 333 22.75 0.15 8.09
C GLY A 333 22.67 0.85 6.72
N LEU A 334 21.76 0.44 5.83
CA LEU A 334 21.51 1.11 4.54
C LEU A 334 20.61 2.34 4.76
N ASP A 335 21.15 3.40 5.33
CA ASP A 335 20.39 4.60 5.72
C ASP A 335 20.00 5.45 4.52
N TYR A 336 20.95 5.68 3.59
CA TYR A 336 20.69 6.46 2.40
C TYR A 336 19.69 5.76 1.48
N LEU A 337 19.81 4.46 1.34
CA LEU A 337 18.85 3.66 0.58
C LEU A 337 17.45 3.69 1.21
N GLY A 338 17.37 3.64 2.55
CA GLY A 338 16.13 3.85 3.30
C GLY A 338 15.52 5.24 3.10
N ALA A 339 16.37 6.26 3.05
CA ALA A 339 15.98 7.64 2.73
C ALA A 339 15.45 7.76 1.30
N CYS A 340 16.08 7.10 0.31
CA CYS A 340 15.57 7.02 -1.07
C CYS A 340 14.19 6.38 -1.14
N ALA A 341 13.95 5.30 -0.39
CA ALA A 341 12.64 4.65 -0.33
C ALA A 341 11.58 5.57 0.27
N SER A 342 11.91 6.28 1.35
CA SER A 342 11.00 7.24 2.01
C SER A 342 10.65 8.40 1.08
N GLU A 343 11.62 8.92 0.33
CA GLU A 343 11.42 10.00 -0.63
C GLU A 343 10.60 9.55 -1.84
N ALA A 344 10.84 8.34 -2.34
CA ALA A 344 10.02 7.76 -3.40
C ALA A 344 8.55 7.62 -2.97
N MET A 345 8.30 7.13 -1.75
CA MET A 345 6.95 7.00 -1.19
C MET A 345 6.29 8.36 -0.90
N ARG A 346 7.05 9.40 -0.61
CA ARG A 346 6.54 10.76 -0.46
C ARG A 346 6.04 11.33 -1.78
N LEU A 347 6.84 11.24 -2.84
CA LEU A 347 6.54 11.76 -4.16
C LEU A 347 5.49 10.91 -4.90
N LYS A 348 5.59 9.60 -4.77
CA LYS A 348 4.80 8.61 -5.50
C LYS A 348 4.17 7.58 -4.54
N PRO A 349 3.31 8.02 -3.59
CA PRO A 349 2.65 7.10 -2.67
C PRO A 349 1.71 6.17 -3.45
N VAL A 350 1.81 4.86 -3.19
CA VAL A 350 0.95 3.86 -3.86
C VAL A 350 -0.52 3.95 -3.41
N ALA A 351 -0.79 4.59 -2.28
CA ALA A 351 -2.14 4.92 -1.80
C ALA A 351 -2.30 6.44 -1.68
N PRO A 352 -2.46 7.19 -2.80
CA PRO A 352 -2.49 8.66 -2.79
C PRO A 352 -3.75 9.23 -2.16
N TYR A 353 -4.81 8.46 -1.98
CA TYR A 353 -6.00 8.84 -1.21
C TYR A 353 -6.64 7.61 -0.53
N ILE A 354 -7.38 7.87 0.56
CA ILE A 354 -8.07 6.84 1.34
C ILE A 354 -9.53 7.27 1.53
N PRO A 355 -10.52 6.52 0.99
CA PRO A 355 -11.92 6.76 1.27
C PRO A 355 -12.29 6.25 2.66
N LEU A 356 -13.02 7.08 3.42
CA LEU A 356 -13.53 6.78 4.76
C LEU A 356 -14.98 7.23 4.91
N GLU A 357 -15.66 6.75 5.94
CA GLU A 357 -17.03 7.11 6.33
C GLU A 357 -17.03 7.47 7.81
N ALA A 358 -17.64 8.60 8.15
CA ALA A 358 -17.79 9.03 9.53
C ALA A 358 -18.86 8.18 10.26
N LEU A 359 -18.54 7.68 11.46
CA LEU A 359 -19.45 6.85 12.26
C LEU A 359 -20.33 7.67 13.21
N ARG A 360 -19.93 8.89 13.49
CA ARG A 360 -20.62 9.84 14.37
C ARG A 360 -20.49 11.26 13.82
N ASP A 361 -21.32 12.16 14.32
CA ASP A 361 -21.11 13.59 14.08
C ASP A 361 -19.76 14.00 14.68
N THR A 362 -18.96 14.69 13.88
CA THR A 362 -17.60 15.08 14.26
C THR A 362 -17.19 16.36 13.53
N VAL A 363 -15.97 16.82 13.82
CA VAL A 363 -15.35 17.99 13.17
C VAL A 363 -14.03 17.57 12.55
N VAL A 364 -13.81 17.97 11.29
CA VAL A 364 -12.56 17.70 10.57
C VAL A 364 -12.00 19.05 10.11
N GLY A 365 -10.88 19.49 10.71
CA GLY A 365 -10.43 20.87 10.58
C GLY A 365 -11.49 21.84 11.14
N ASP A 366 -12.01 22.70 10.29
CA ASP A 366 -13.11 23.64 10.61
C ASP A 366 -14.47 23.23 10.00
N VAL A 367 -14.60 21.97 9.55
CA VAL A 367 -15.79 21.47 8.85
C VAL A 367 -16.60 20.54 9.76
N ALA A 368 -17.89 20.82 9.90
CA ALA A 368 -18.84 19.91 10.55
C ALA A 368 -19.14 18.72 9.64
N VAL A 369 -18.90 17.51 10.15
CA VAL A 369 -19.01 16.26 9.41
C VAL A 369 -20.07 15.40 10.09
N PRO A 370 -21.31 15.32 9.55
CA PRO A 370 -22.36 14.43 10.07
C PRO A 370 -21.99 12.94 9.93
N ALA A 371 -22.54 12.12 10.79
CA ALA A 371 -22.49 10.66 10.68
C ALA A 371 -22.94 10.20 9.28
N GLY A 372 -22.27 9.18 8.74
CA GLY A 372 -22.51 8.66 7.39
C GLY A 372 -21.88 9.47 6.26
N SER A 373 -21.23 10.60 6.55
CA SER A 373 -20.51 11.38 5.54
C SER A 373 -19.33 10.58 4.97
N ILE A 374 -19.16 10.63 3.65
CA ILE A 374 -18.01 10.02 2.97
C ILE A 374 -16.89 11.05 2.84
N LEU A 375 -15.70 10.68 3.29
CA LEU A 375 -14.47 11.48 3.19
C LEU A 375 -13.49 10.81 2.22
N TRP A 376 -12.81 11.62 1.42
CA TRP A 376 -11.62 11.21 0.66
C TRP A 376 -10.40 11.93 1.23
N CYS A 377 -9.63 11.21 2.05
CA CYS A 377 -8.39 11.73 2.63
C CYS A 377 -7.27 11.68 1.59
N VAL A 378 -6.82 12.82 1.08
CA VAL A 378 -5.75 12.94 0.09
C VAL A 378 -4.41 12.92 0.82
N MET A 379 -3.59 11.91 0.55
CA MET A 379 -2.34 11.64 1.28
C MET A 379 -1.14 12.38 0.69
N ARG A 380 -1.21 12.78 -0.59
CA ARG A 380 -0.03 13.32 -1.30
C ARG A 380 0.02 14.87 -1.33
N HIS A 381 -1.08 15.56 -1.08
CA HIS A 381 -1.13 17.03 -1.27
C HIS A 381 -0.02 17.74 -0.50
N ASP A 382 -0.02 17.64 0.82
CA ASP A 382 0.95 18.31 1.69
C ASP A 382 2.34 17.69 1.61
N SER A 383 2.44 16.40 1.30
CA SER A 383 3.74 15.75 1.15
C SER A 383 4.53 16.26 -0.07
N VAL A 384 3.87 16.91 -1.02
CA VAL A 384 4.50 17.52 -2.20
C VAL A 384 4.29 19.05 -2.24
N SER A 385 4.10 19.68 -1.09
CA SER A 385 3.93 21.12 -0.91
C SER A 385 5.19 21.74 -0.31
N ASP A 386 5.64 22.86 -0.91
CA ASP A 386 6.81 23.61 -0.41
C ASP A 386 6.59 24.20 1.00
N ALA A 387 5.35 24.32 1.46
CA ALA A 387 5.03 24.70 2.83
C ALA A 387 5.50 23.65 3.88
N HIS A 388 5.61 22.38 3.48
CA HIS A 388 6.01 21.27 4.35
C HIS A 388 7.38 20.70 4.00
N PHE A 389 7.78 20.76 2.74
CA PHE A 389 9.05 20.23 2.24
C PHE A 389 9.65 21.22 1.25
N PRO A 390 10.72 21.96 1.59
CA PRO A 390 11.39 22.84 0.66
C PRO A 390 11.77 22.11 -0.63
N GLU A 391 11.55 22.71 -1.81
CA GLU A 391 11.70 22.06 -3.11
C GLU A 391 10.93 20.72 -3.18
N ALA A 392 9.63 20.74 -2.83
CA ALA A 392 8.83 19.56 -2.59
C ALA A 392 8.73 18.60 -3.78
N GLN A 393 8.90 19.07 -5.01
CA GLN A 393 8.88 18.24 -6.21
C GLN A 393 10.22 17.55 -6.51
N ALA A 394 11.32 18.00 -5.90
CA ALA A 394 12.63 17.42 -6.10
C ALA A 394 12.77 16.10 -5.30
N PHE A 395 13.44 15.10 -5.91
CA PHE A 395 13.81 13.86 -5.25
C PHE A 395 15.08 14.10 -4.43
N ARG A 396 14.92 14.32 -3.13
CA ARG A 396 16.01 14.67 -2.19
C ARG A 396 15.99 13.72 -0.98
N PRO A 397 16.61 12.55 -1.06
CA PRO A 397 16.67 11.56 0.03
C PRO A 397 17.26 12.11 1.33
N GLU A 398 18.15 13.08 1.24
CA GLU A 398 18.83 13.71 2.39
C GLU A 398 17.86 14.26 3.43
N ARG A 399 16.62 14.62 3.04
CA ARG A 399 15.56 15.08 3.96
C ARG A 399 15.25 14.08 5.09
N TRP A 400 15.51 12.81 4.84
CA TRP A 400 15.16 11.72 5.76
C TRP A 400 16.32 11.36 6.69
N LEU A 401 17.51 11.89 6.43
CA LEU A 401 18.68 11.70 7.28
C LEU A 401 18.68 12.73 8.42
N ASP A 402 19.21 12.35 9.59
CA ASP A 402 19.18 13.21 10.79
C ASP A 402 20.04 14.49 10.61
N ASP A 403 21.10 14.41 9.80
CA ASP A 403 22.04 15.50 9.56
C ASP A 403 21.61 16.47 8.44
N SER A 404 20.40 16.35 7.92
CA SER A 404 19.96 17.18 6.78
C SER A 404 19.94 18.67 7.08
N GLY A 405 19.83 19.07 8.34
CA GLY A 405 19.75 20.48 8.77
C GLY A 405 18.51 21.23 8.25
N GLU A 406 17.66 20.57 7.47
CA GLU A 406 16.48 21.17 6.84
C GLU A 406 15.24 20.99 7.71
N ALA A 407 14.55 22.10 7.98
CA ALA A 407 13.23 22.05 8.60
C ALA A 407 12.20 21.52 7.60
N HIS A 408 11.73 20.28 7.77
CA HIS A 408 10.64 19.73 7.00
C HIS A 408 9.69 18.92 7.87
N ASN A 409 8.41 18.90 7.48
CA ASN A 409 7.36 18.21 8.21
C ASN A 409 7.24 16.75 7.74
N LYS A 410 8.15 15.88 8.22
CA LYS A 410 8.10 14.42 7.92
C LYS A 410 6.71 13.79 8.19
N ARG A 411 5.90 14.40 9.08
CA ARG A 411 4.57 13.88 9.45
C ARG A 411 3.52 14.11 8.34
N ALA A 412 3.74 15.06 7.43
CA ALA A 412 2.85 15.27 6.30
C ALA A 412 2.94 14.13 5.26
N ALA A 413 4.01 13.33 5.27
CA ALA A 413 4.13 12.12 4.45
C ALA A 413 3.74 10.88 5.26
N MET A 414 2.63 10.24 4.89
CA MET A 414 2.04 9.10 5.59
C MET A 414 1.91 7.85 4.71
N PRO A 415 2.99 7.32 4.11
CA PRO A 415 2.90 6.22 3.13
C PRO A 415 2.31 4.93 3.72
N PHE A 416 2.40 4.74 5.04
CA PHE A 416 1.84 3.60 5.76
C PHE A 416 0.60 3.95 6.59
N GLY A 417 0.01 5.14 6.37
CA GLY A 417 -1.09 5.66 7.17
C GLY A 417 -0.66 6.13 8.56
N ALA A 418 -1.64 6.35 9.45
CA ALA A 418 -1.42 6.81 10.82
C ALA A 418 -2.39 6.13 11.80
N GLY A 419 -2.11 6.27 13.11
CA GLY A 419 -2.93 5.73 14.19
C GLY A 419 -2.83 4.21 14.32
N VAL A 420 -3.81 3.62 15.00
CA VAL A 420 -3.81 2.18 15.33
C VAL A 420 -3.98 1.29 14.09
N ARG A 421 -4.48 1.87 12.99
CA ARG A 421 -4.61 1.21 11.68
C ARG A 421 -3.41 1.40 10.73
N THR A 422 -2.29 1.85 11.25
CA THR A 422 -1.01 1.86 10.50
C THR A 422 -0.74 0.49 9.89
N CYS A 423 -0.15 0.46 8.70
CA CYS A 423 0.14 -0.76 7.94
C CYS A 423 0.89 -1.80 8.81
N PRO A 424 0.36 -3.03 8.97
CA PRO A 424 1.04 -4.08 9.73
C PRO A 424 2.31 -4.57 9.06
N GLY A 425 2.37 -4.52 7.72
CA GLY A 425 3.49 -4.96 6.91
C GLY A 425 4.61 -3.92 6.74
N ARG A 426 4.57 -2.77 7.43
CA ARG A 426 5.54 -1.68 7.24
C ARG A 426 6.99 -2.16 7.34
N TYR A 427 7.33 -2.93 8.39
CA TYR A 427 8.69 -3.40 8.60
C TYR A 427 9.14 -4.34 7.48
N LEU A 428 8.29 -5.32 7.12
CA LEU A 428 8.55 -6.25 6.02
C LEU A 428 8.73 -5.50 4.69
N ALA A 429 7.82 -4.59 4.35
CA ALA A 429 7.87 -3.84 3.10
C ALA A 429 9.18 -3.03 2.96
N LEU A 430 9.61 -2.34 4.02
CA LEU A 430 10.87 -1.60 3.99
C LEU A 430 12.08 -2.52 3.87
N LEU A 431 12.06 -3.68 4.51
CA LEU A 431 13.12 -4.67 4.41
C LEU A 431 13.20 -5.27 3.00
N GLU A 432 12.06 -5.65 2.41
CA GLU A 432 11.99 -6.14 1.04
C GLU A 432 12.48 -5.12 0.00
N ILE A 433 12.13 -3.83 0.20
CA ILE A 433 12.62 -2.75 -0.66
C ILE A 433 14.14 -2.67 -0.57
N LYS A 434 14.70 -2.64 0.65
CA LYS A 434 16.15 -2.56 0.86
C LYS A 434 16.88 -3.76 0.24
N ILE A 435 16.41 -4.99 0.46
CA ILE A 435 17.00 -6.21 -0.09
C ILE A 435 17.02 -6.18 -1.63
N ALA A 436 15.87 -5.88 -2.27
CA ALA A 436 15.79 -5.85 -3.74
C ALA A 436 16.66 -4.75 -4.34
N MET A 437 16.66 -3.57 -3.73
CA MET A 437 17.45 -2.44 -4.21
C MET A 437 18.97 -2.64 -3.95
N ALA A 438 19.34 -3.23 -2.81
CA ALA A 438 20.74 -3.59 -2.56
C ALA A 438 21.22 -4.66 -3.54
N MET A 439 20.40 -5.67 -3.82
CA MET A 439 20.70 -6.65 -4.87
C MET A 439 20.90 -5.97 -6.25
N LEU A 440 20.00 -5.06 -6.64
CA LEU A 440 20.10 -4.33 -7.91
C LEU A 440 21.38 -3.48 -7.97
N LEU A 441 21.58 -2.59 -7.00
CA LEU A 441 22.66 -1.60 -7.02
C LEU A 441 24.05 -2.20 -6.75
N GLY A 442 24.11 -3.32 -6.05
CA GLY A 442 25.36 -4.07 -5.79
C GLY A 442 25.85 -4.87 -6.99
N ASN A 443 24.92 -5.36 -7.84
CA ASN A 443 25.26 -6.36 -8.86
C ASN A 443 25.05 -5.89 -10.31
N PHE A 444 24.48 -4.71 -10.54
CA PHE A 444 24.17 -4.20 -11.87
C PHE A 444 24.43 -2.70 -11.97
N ASP A 445 24.70 -2.26 -13.19
CA ASP A 445 24.61 -0.87 -13.59
C ASP A 445 23.28 -0.65 -14.33
N ILE A 446 22.50 0.35 -13.91
CA ILE A 446 21.28 0.73 -14.58
C ILE A 446 21.66 1.49 -15.86
N ALA A 447 21.48 0.85 -17.02
CA ALA A 447 21.73 1.48 -18.32
C ALA A 447 20.60 2.40 -18.75
N GLY A 448 19.38 2.19 -18.25
CA GLY A 448 18.24 3.05 -18.48
C GLY A 448 16.94 2.47 -17.93
N VAL A 449 15.96 3.37 -17.75
CA VAL A 449 14.56 3.02 -17.45
C VAL A 449 13.71 3.69 -18.51
N ASP A 450 13.11 2.90 -19.37
CA ASP A 450 12.29 3.39 -20.48
C ASP A 450 10.83 3.45 -20.10
N THR A 451 10.13 4.48 -20.59
CA THR A 451 8.67 4.64 -20.50
C THR A 451 8.05 4.32 -21.87
N PRO A 452 6.77 3.95 -21.96
CA PRO A 452 6.14 3.58 -23.24
C PRO A 452 6.18 4.67 -24.32
N ASP A 453 6.18 5.94 -23.91
CA ASP A 453 6.17 7.11 -24.80
C ASP A 453 7.50 7.89 -24.80
N GLY A 454 8.51 7.40 -24.09
CA GLY A 454 9.81 8.06 -23.96
C GLY A 454 9.79 9.35 -23.10
N GLY A 455 8.64 9.70 -22.54
CA GLY A 455 8.45 10.87 -21.68
C GLY A 455 8.54 10.56 -20.19
N GLU A 456 7.94 11.42 -19.37
CA GLU A 456 7.82 11.19 -17.92
C GLU A 456 6.92 9.99 -17.63
N ALA A 457 7.32 9.18 -16.62
CA ALA A 457 6.53 8.02 -16.20
C ALA A 457 5.12 8.41 -15.78
N GLN A 458 4.13 7.81 -16.44
CA GLN A 458 2.73 8.10 -16.18
C GLN A 458 2.21 7.29 -14.98
N GLU A 459 1.29 7.92 -14.23
CA GLU A 459 0.61 7.30 -13.09
C GLU A 459 -0.69 6.66 -13.54
N LEU A 460 -0.91 5.41 -13.15
CA LEU A 460 -2.16 4.67 -13.34
C LEU A 460 -2.77 4.37 -11.97
N MET A 461 -4.00 4.79 -11.74
CA MET A 461 -4.75 4.44 -10.54
C MET A 461 -5.62 3.22 -10.81
N GLY A 462 -5.21 2.10 -10.24
CA GLY A 462 -6.03 0.90 -10.07
C GLY A 462 -6.58 0.84 -8.64
N PHE A 463 -6.35 -0.26 -7.96
CA PHE A 463 -6.56 -0.33 -6.50
C PHE A 463 -5.47 0.46 -5.76
N VAL A 464 -4.26 0.45 -6.29
CA VAL A 464 -3.12 1.28 -5.88
C VAL A 464 -2.59 2.06 -7.09
N MET A 465 -1.77 3.07 -6.85
CA MET A 465 -1.11 3.84 -7.89
C MET A 465 0.17 3.15 -8.35
N SER A 466 0.28 2.89 -9.65
CA SER A 466 1.43 2.27 -10.29
C SER A 466 2.02 3.16 -11.40
N PRO A 467 3.31 3.01 -11.72
CA PRO A 467 3.85 3.54 -12.97
C PRO A 467 3.36 2.71 -14.17
N VAL A 468 3.21 3.34 -15.32
CA VAL A 468 2.78 2.66 -16.55
C VAL A 468 3.98 2.12 -17.30
N GLY A 469 4.04 0.79 -17.49
CA GLY A 469 4.88 0.12 -18.47
C GLY A 469 6.38 0.42 -18.40
N LEU A 470 6.96 0.57 -17.20
CA LEU A 470 8.39 0.80 -17.05
C LEU A 470 9.20 -0.43 -17.47
N SER A 471 10.23 -0.18 -18.28
CA SER A 471 11.17 -1.18 -18.75
C SER A 471 12.60 -0.83 -18.32
N LEU A 472 13.25 -1.75 -17.59
CA LEU A 472 14.60 -1.58 -17.05
C LEU A 472 15.63 -2.24 -17.98
N ARG A 473 16.67 -1.51 -18.31
CA ARG A 473 17.86 -2.04 -19.01
C ARG A 473 19.04 -2.06 -18.05
N LEU A 474 19.66 -3.21 -17.94
CA LEU A 474 20.80 -3.45 -17.07
C LEU A 474 22.06 -3.72 -17.86
N ALA A 475 23.20 -3.28 -17.33
CA ALA A 475 24.54 -3.66 -17.77
C ALA A 475 25.27 -4.37 -16.63
N ARG A 476 26.32 -5.11 -16.98
CA ARG A 476 27.25 -5.64 -15.96
C ARG A 476 27.99 -4.49 -15.31
N PRO A 477 28.32 -4.57 -14.03
CA PRO A 477 29.13 -3.56 -13.36
C PRO A 477 30.48 -3.41 -14.06
N GLN A 478 30.86 -2.15 -14.30
CA GLN A 478 32.22 -1.82 -14.77
C GLN A 478 33.22 -1.87 -13.63
#